data_96b72c941090b96207b9d77f8b97401e
#
_entry.id   96b72c941090b96207b9d77f8b97401e
#
_cell.length_a   1.000
_cell.length_b   1.000
_cell.length_c   1.000
_cell.angle_alpha   90.00
_cell.angle_beta   90.00
_cell.angle_gamma   90.00
#
_symmetry.space_group_name_H-M   'P 1'
#
loop_
_entity.id
_entity.type
_entity.pdbx_description
1 polymer ?
#
loop_
_entity_poly.entity_id
_entity_poly.type
_entity_poly.pdbx_seq_one_letter_code
_entity_poly.pdbx_strand_id
1 'polypeptide(L)'
;MQAFEPLMPKGASIINLSSLAARDGGGGGSALYASSKGAVTTFTRAMAKELGPKGIRVNALCPGLIGTKFHDDFTKDEVRTIVAGKTPVRREGRADEVADLVLYLASDKSSFVTGANFDINGGLAFS
;
A
#
# COMPACT_ATOMS: atom_id res chain seq x y z
N MET A 1 -10.05 6.77 11.97
CA MET A 1 -10.33 5.39 12.41
C MET A 1 -11.15 5.36 13.71
N GLN A 2 -10.75 6.03 14.76
CA GLN A 2 -11.49 6.06 16.04
C GLN A 2 -12.97 6.44 15.90
N ALA A 3 -13.31 7.36 15.01
CA ALA A 3 -14.69 7.78 14.76
C ALA A 3 -15.57 6.68 14.12
N PHE A 4 -14.98 5.81 13.31
CA PHE A 4 -15.70 4.77 12.57
C PHE A 4 -15.64 3.40 13.23
N GLU A 5 -14.63 3.15 14.06
CA GLU A 5 -14.42 1.84 14.69
C GLU A 5 -15.66 1.32 15.43
N PRO A 6 -16.38 2.15 16.22
CA PRO A 6 -17.60 1.68 16.89
C PRO A 6 -18.73 1.27 15.94
N LEU A 7 -18.67 1.71 14.68
CA LEU A 7 -19.68 1.45 13.65
C LEU A 7 -19.31 0.25 12.77
N MET A 8 -18.08 -0.26 12.87
CA MET A 8 -17.60 -1.36 12.03
C MET A 8 -18.09 -2.70 12.56
N PRO A 9 -18.76 -3.50 11.72
CA PRO A 9 -19.17 -4.84 12.11
C PRO A 9 -17.98 -5.80 12.16
N LYS A 10 -18.16 -6.91 12.88
CA LYS A 10 -17.27 -8.06 12.77
C LYS A 10 -17.18 -8.49 11.29
N GLY A 11 -15.97 -8.74 10.83
CA GLY A 11 -15.70 -9.05 9.42
C GLY A 11 -15.31 -7.85 8.57
N ALA A 12 -15.34 -6.63 9.10
CA ALA A 12 -14.86 -5.44 8.39
C ALA A 12 -13.38 -5.57 8.01
N SER A 13 -13.02 -4.94 6.91
CA SER A 13 -11.65 -4.88 6.40
C SER A 13 -11.23 -3.44 6.13
N ILE A 14 -10.15 -3.03 6.76
CA ILE A 14 -9.52 -1.72 6.57
C ILE A 14 -8.28 -1.92 5.71
N ILE A 15 -8.18 -1.16 4.63
CA ILE A 15 -7.06 -1.24 3.68
C ILE A 15 -6.44 0.14 3.55
N ASN A 16 -5.22 0.27 4.07
CA ASN A 16 -4.47 1.52 4.04
C ASN A 16 -3.56 1.56 2.81
N LEU A 17 -3.35 2.75 2.26
CA LEU A 17 -2.42 2.94 1.15
C LEU A 17 -1.11 3.55 1.66
N SER A 18 -0.08 2.71 1.72
CA SER A 18 1.30 3.13 1.94
C SER A 18 2.00 3.35 0.59
N SER A 19 3.27 3.06 0.50
CA SER A 19 4.09 3.23 -0.71
C SER A 19 5.36 2.39 -0.62
N LEU A 20 5.96 2.08 -1.76
CA LEU A 20 7.33 1.60 -1.85
C LEU A 20 8.30 2.54 -1.11
N ALA A 21 8.06 3.86 -1.14
CA ALA A 21 8.87 4.84 -0.43
C ALA A 21 8.94 4.60 1.09
N ALA A 22 7.95 3.91 1.67
CA ALA A 22 8.01 3.47 3.06
C ALA A 22 9.09 2.41 3.33
N ARG A 23 9.58 1.74 2.28
CA ARG A 23 10.59 0.68 2.33
C ARG A 23 11.99 1.20 2.09
N ASP A 24 12.15 2.04 1.07
CA ASP A 24 13.45 2.47 0.55
C ASP A 24 13.76 3.97 0.77
N GLY A 25 12.83 4.72 1.34
CA GLY A 25 12.97 6.16 1.57
C GLY A 25 12.57 7.03 0.38
N GLY A 26 12.23 6.41 -0.75
CA GLY A 26 11.84 7.14 -1.97
C GLY A 26 13.00 7.84 -2.66
N GLY A 27 12.69 8.67 -3.64
CA GLY A 27 13.67 9.47 -4.35
C GLY A 27 14.11 10.73 -3.61
N GLY A 28 15.03 11.48 -4.21
CA GLY A 28 15.50 12.75 -3.64
C GLY A 28 14.33 13.70 -3.34
N GLY A 29 14.34 14.31 -2.16
CA GLY A 29 13.27 15.22 -1.70
C GLY A 29 12.04 14.53 -1.12
N SER A 30 12.02 13.19 -1.03
CA SER A 30 10.86 12.42 -0.58
C SER A 30 10.79 12.18 0.93
N ALA A 31 11.68 12.76 1.74
CA ALA A 31 11.79 12.41 3.16
C ALA A 31 10.46 12.51 3.93
N LEU A 32 9.71 13.60 3.77
CA LEU A 32 8.41 13.76 4.43
C LEU A 32 7.38 12.75 3.92
N TYR A 33 7.31 12.57 2.62
CA TYR A 33 6.42 11.58 2.00
C TYR A 33 6.74 10.16 2.48
N ALA A 34 8.00 9.76 2.36
CA ALA A 34 8.46 8.43 2.77
C ALA A 34 8.20 8.18 4.26
N SER A 35 8.48 9.17 5.12
CA SER A 35 8.21 9.07 6.55
C SER A 35 6.72 8.93 6.84
N SER A 36 5.86 9.69 6.17
CA SER A 36 4.41 9.59 6.33
C SER A 36 3.90 8.20 5.92
N LYS A 37 4.43 7.65 4.83
CA LYS A 37 4.06 6.31 4.34
C LYS A 37 4.63 5.19 5.23
N GLY A 38 5.81 5.40 5.82
CA GLY A 38 6.38 4.53 6.86
C GLY A 38 5.49 4.48 8.10
N ALA A 39 4.97 5.63 8.53
CA ALA A 39 4.01 5.71 9.62
C ALA A 39 2.75 4.88 9.34
N VAL A 40 2.22 4.91 8.10
CA VAL A 40 1.06 4.10 7.70
C VAL A 40 1.34 2.60 7.86
N THR A 41 2.52 2.11 7.50
CA THR A 41 2.87 0.68 7.65
C THR A 41 2.90 0.25 9.11
N THR A 42 3.48 1.07 9.97
CA THR A 42 3.55 0.78 11.42
C THR A 42 2.17 0.88 12.06
N PHE A 43 1.41 1.92 11.73
CA PHE A 43 0.03 2.11 12.20
C PHE A 43 -0.86 0.91 11.81
N THR A 44 -0.74 0.39 10.60
CA THR A 44 -1.48 -0.79 10.14
C THR A 44 -1.24 -2.00 11.06
N ARG A 45 0.02 -2.25 11.44
CA ARG A 45 0.36 -3.36 12.35
C ARG A 45 -0.22 -3.15 13.75
N ALA A 46 -0.15 -1.93 14.27
CA ALA A 46 -0.71 -1.59 15.58
C ALA A 46 -2.24 -1.81 15.59
N MET A 47 -2.92 -1.24 14.60
CA MET A 47 -4.39 -1.38 14.50
C MET A 47 -4.86 -2.80 14.25
N ALA A 48 -4.08 -3.61 13.53
CA ALA A 48 -4.40 -5.03 13.36
C ALA A 48 -4.42 -5.78 14.69
N LYS A 49 -3.50 -5.45 15.61
CA LYS A 49 -3.49 -6.03 16.96
C LYS A 49 -4.66 -5.55 17.81
N GLU A 50 -5.00 -4.27 17.73
CA GLU A 50 -6.09 -3.68 18.53
C GLU A 50 -7.47 -4.14 18.03
N LEU A 51 -7.69 -4.20 16.72
CA LEU A 51 -8.98 -4.48 16.12
C LEU A 51 -9.20 -5.97 15.80
N GLY A 52 -8.15 -6.77 15.76
CA GLY A 52 -8.23 -8.21 15.51
C GLY A 52 -9.20 -8.94 16.44
N PRO A 53 -9.15 -8.71 17.79
CA PRO A 53 -10.11 -9.31 18.72
C PRO A 53 -11.57 -8.95 18.44
N LYS A 54 -11.83 -7.85 17.74
CA LYS A 54 -13.17 -7.42 17.31
C LYS A 54 -13.59 -8.01 15.96
N GLY A 55 -12.73 -8.86 15.34
CA GLY A 55 -12.96 -9.46 14.04
C GLY A 55 -12.78 -8.48 12.87
N ILE A 56 -12.03 -7.40 13.06
CA ILE A 56 -11.73 -6.41 12.04
C ILE A 56 -10.29 -6.62 11.57
N ARG A 57 -10.09 -6.73 10.27
CA ARG A 57 -8.77 -6.87 9.65
C ARG A 57 -8.24 -5.51 9.20
N VAL A 58 -6.93 -5.32 9.34
CA VAL A 58 -6.26 -4.08 8.92
C VAL A 58 -5.00 -4.44 8.16
N ASN A 59 -4.94 -4.09 6.89
CA ASN A 59 -3.80 -4.35 6.00
C ASN A 59 -3.41 -3.08 5.25
N ALA A 60 -2.23 -3.06 4.68
CA ALA A 60 -1.78 -1.96 3.83
C ALA A 60 -1.20 -2.48 2.51
N LEU A 61 -1.25 -1.64 1.50
CA LEU A 61 -0.53 -1.84 0.24
C LEU A 61 0.64 -0.86 0.16
N CYS A 62 1.73 -1.34 -0.40
CA CYS A 62 2.93 -0.56 -0.71
C CYS A 62 3.16 -0.57 -2.23
N PRO A 63 2.40 0.23 -3.00
CA PRO A 63 2.58 0.28 -4.45
C PRO A 63 3.94 0.87 -4.83
N GLY A 64 4.51 0.35 -5.90
CA GLY A 64 5.63 0.95 -6.60
C GLY A 64 5.17 2.01 -7.60
N LEU A 65 5.79 2.06 -8.77
CA LEU A 65 5.40 2.97 -9.83
C LEU A 65 4.14 2.47 -10.53
N ILE A 66 3.03 3.16 -10.30
CA ILE A 66 1.72 2.86 -10.90
C ILE A 66 1.34 4.02 -11.82
N GLY A 67 0.96 3.71 -13.05
CA GLY A 67 0.53 4.69 -14.06
C GLY A 67 -0.80 5.35 -13.64
N THR A 68 -0.69 6.45 -12.92
CA THR A 68 -1.82 7.21 -12.38
C THR A 68 -1.58 8.70 -12.56
N LYS A 69 -2.63 9.50 -12.41
CA LYS A 69 -2.55 10.95 -12.46
C LYS A 69 -1.52 11.54 -11.48
N PHE A 70 -1.31 10.89 -10.32
CA PHE A 70 -0.28 11.31 -9.37
C PHE A 70 1.11 11.36 -10.03
N HIS A 71 1.49 10.33 -10.78
CA HIS A 71 2.78 10.29 -11.48
C HIS A 71 2.78 11.17 -12.73
N ASP A 72 1.62 11.36 -13.39
CA ASP A 72 1.50 12.32 -14.50
C ASP A 72 1.80 13.75 -14.03
N ASP A 73 1.34 14.11 -12.82
CA ASP A 73 1.48 15.47 -12.26
C ASP A 73 2.83 15.67 -11.54
N PHE A 74 3.38 14.65 -10.87
CA PHE A 74 4.50 14.79 -9.92
C PHE A 74 5.78 14.03 -10.31
N THR A 75 5.75 13.17 -11.32
CA THR A 75 6.91 12.38 -11.74
C THR A 75 7.25 12.66 -13.19
N LYS A 76 8.50 13.08 -13.45
CA LYS A 76 8.98 13.34 -14.82
C LYS A 76 8.98 12.06 -15.65
N ASP A 77 8.69 12.16 -16.95
CA ASP A 77 8.62 11.02 -17.87
C ASP A 77 9.94 10.25 -17.93
N GLU A 78 11.09 10.93 -17.90
CA GLU A 78 12.39 10.28 -17.87
C GLU A 78 12.57 9.41 -16.61
N VAL A 79 12.13 9.89 -15.46
CA VAL A 79 12.17 9.14 -14.19
C VAL A 79 11.26 7.92 -14.26
N ARG A 80 10.07 8.08 -14.80
CA ARG A 80 9.12 6.95 -15.00
C ARG A 80 9.73 5.88 -15.90
N THR A 81 10.33 6.27 -17.01
CA THR A 81 10.98 5.35 -17.95
C THR A 81 12.14 4.59 -17.28
N ILE A 82 12.99 5.29 -16.52
CA ILE A 82 14.12 4.67 -15.81
C ILE A 82 13.62 3.68 -14.76
N VAL A 83 12.64 4.05 -13.94
CA VAL A 83 12.10 3.18 -12.89
C VAL A 83 11.40 1.96 -13.49
N ALA A 84 10.59 2.15 -14.52
CA ALA A 84 9.96 1.05 -15.24
C ALA A 84 11.02 0.09 -15.82
N GLY A 85 12.10 0.61 -16.38
CA GLY A 85 13.22 -0.17 -16.90
C GLY A 85 13.99 -0.96 -15.84
N LYS A 86 14.03 -0.47 -14.59
CA LYS A 86 14.66 -1.17 -13.45
C LYS A 86 13.73 -2.18 -12.79
N THR A 87 12.43 -2.03 -12.98
CA THR A 87 11.44 -2.97 -12.43
C THR A 87 11.63 -4.34 -13.10
N PRO A 88 11.74 -5.43 -12.36
CA PRO A 88 11.88 -6.77 -12.95
C PRO A 88 10.84 -7.10 -14.02
N VAL A 89 9.57 -6.69 -13.83
CA VAL A 89 8.53 -6.89 -14.85
C VAL A 89 8.58 -5.86 -16.00
N ARG A 90 9.55 -4.94 -15.99
CA ARG A 90 9.89 -4.01 -17.09
C ARG A 90 8.78 -3.06 -17.53
N ARG A 91 7.89 -2.71 -16.62
CA ARG A 91 6.79 -1.76 -16.88
C ARG A 91 6.30 -1.11 -15.60
N GLU A 92 5.51 -0.07 -15.73
CA GLU A 92 4.66 0.44 -14.65
C GLU A 92 3.55 -0.57 -14.34
N GLY A 93 3.07 -0.56 -13.10
CA GLY A 93 1.82 -1.21 -12.74
C GLY A 93 0.62 -0.40 -13.23
N ARG A 94 -0.51 -1.07 -13.40
CA ARG A 94 -1.77 -0.41 -13.73
C ARG A 94 -2.62 -0.26 -12.46
N ALA A 95 -3.48 0.76 -12.45
CA ALA A 95 -4.38 1.01 -11.33
C ALA A 95 -5.33 -0.17 -11.05
N ASP A 96 -5.78 -0.88 -12.09
CA ASP A 96 -6.63 -2.07 -11.95
C ASP A 96 -5.91 -3.23 -11.25
N GLU A 97 -4.60 -3.38 -11.44
CA GLU A 97 -3.81 -4.39 -10.74
C GLU A 97 -3.76 -4.13 -9.22
N VAL A 98 -3.69 -2.85 -8.83
CA VAL A 98 -3.78 -2.45 -7.42
C VAL A 98 -5.20 -2.68 -6.89
N ALA A 99 -6.21 -2.33 -7.68
CA ALA A 99 -7.62 -2.52 -7.32
C ALA A 99 -7.97 -4.00 -7.10
N ASP A 100 -7.43 -4.92 -7.90
CA ASP A 100 -7.64 -6.36 -7.72
C ASP A 100 -7.12 -6.86 -6.37
N LEU A 101 -5.96 -6.36 -5.93
CA LEU A 101 -5.43 -6.70 -4.61
C LEU A 101 -6.29 -6.10 -3.50
N VAL A 102 -6.78 -4.88 -3.66
CA VAL A 102 -7.74 -4.25 -2.72
C VAL A 102 -9.00 -5.10 -2.62
N LEU A 103 -9.54 -5.55 -3.74
CA LEU A 103 -10.74 -6.38 -3.77
C LEU A 103 -10.53 -7.72 -3.05
N TYR A 104 -9.38 -8.37 -3.24
CA TYR A 104 -9.01 -9.58 -2.52
C TYR A 104 -8.97 -9.32 -1.01
N LEU A 105 -8.31 -8.25 -0.57
CA LEU A 105 -8.18 -7.89 0.85
C LEU A 105 -9.51 -7.47 1.48
N ALA A 106 -10.42 -6.90 0.70
CA ALA A 106 -11.76 -6.55 1.16
C ALA A 106 -12.69 -7.75 1.29
N SER A 107 -12.38 -8.86 0.63
CA SER A 107 -13.22 -10.06 0.60
C SER A 107 -12.91 -11.03 1.73
N ASP A 108 -13.82 -11.98 1.96
CA ASP A 108 -13.62 -13.08 2.93
C ASP A 108 -12.52 -14.07 2.52
N LYS A 109 -12.07 -14.02 1.26
CA LYS A 109 -10.94 -14.83 0.77
C LYS A 109 -9.64 -14.53 1.52
N SER A 110 -9.52 -13.33 2.10
CA SER A 110 -8.38 -12.90 2.91
C SER A 110 -8.67 -12.94 4.42
N SER A 111 -9.57 -13.80 4.87
CA SER A 111 -10.08 -13.84 6.26
C SER A 111 -8.99 -14.10 7.32
N PHE A 112 -7.87 -14.72 6.95
CA PHE A 112 -6.72 -14.94 7.85
C PHE A 112 -5.57 -13.94 7.65
N VAL A 113 -5.83 -12.84 6.92
CA VAL A 113 -4.82 -11.84 6.56
C VAL A 113 -5.11 -10.54 7.30
N THR A 114 -4.26 -10.19 8.26
CA THR A 114 -4.31 -8.90 8.98
C THR A 114 -2.90 -8.48 9.41
N GLY A 115 -2.65 -7.20 9.52
CA GLY A 115 -1.35 -6.63 9.89
C GLY A 115 -0.28 -6.71 8.79
N ALA A 116 -0.64 -7.17 7.61
CA ALA A 116 0.29 -7.30 6.49
C ALA A 116 0.42 -6.00 5.69
N ASN A 117 1.62 -5.78 5.18
CA ASN A 117 1.94 -4.68 4.26
C ASN A 117 2.38 -5.30 2.94
N PHE A 118 1.49 -5.29 1.96
CA PHE A 118 1.67 -5.96 0.68
C PHE A 118 2.46 -5.10 -0.30
N ASP A 119 3.59 -5.61 -0.74
CA ASP A 119 4.34 -4.99 -1.83
C ASP A 119 3.66 -5.31 -3.17
N ILE A 120 3.35 -4.27 -3.95
CA ILE A 120 2.84 -4.37 -5.31
C ILE A 120 3.64 -3.41 -6.19
N ASN A 121 4.85 -3.83 -6.55
CA ASN A 121 5.87 -2.97 -7.16
C ASN A 121 6.60 -3.62 -8.34
N GLY A 122 6.11 -4.74 -8.85
CA GLY A 122 6.73 -5.43 -9.98
C GLY A 122 8.11 -6.02 -9.67
N GLY A 123 8.45 -6.21 -8.40
CA GLY A 123 9.73 -6.73 -7.94
C GLY A 123 10.81 -5.65 -7.76
N LEU A 124 10.44 -4.37 -7.76
CA LEU A 124 11.39 -3.27 -7.60
C LEU A 124 12.05 -3.25 -6.21
N ALA A 125 11.32 -3.71 -5.18
CA ALA A 125 11.84 -3.91 -3.84
C ALA A 125 11.15 -5.09 -3.16
N PHE A 126 11.81 -5.64 -2.14
CA PHE A 126 11.33 -6.77 -1.35
C PHE A 126 11.27 -6.37 0.12
N SER A 127 10.23 -6.81 0.82
CA SER A 127 10.07 -6.64 2.27
C SER A 127 10.60 -7.83 3.07
#